data_f460a4f5336b0fad0d70d6a7994bac56
#
_entry.id   f460a4f5336b0fad0d70d6a7994bac56
#
_cell.length_a   1.000
_cell.length_b   1.000
_cell.length_c   1.000
_cell.angle_alpha   90.00
_cell.angle_beta   90.00
_cell.angle_gamma   90.00
#
_symmetry.space_group_name_H-M   'P 1'
#
loop_
_entity.id
_entity.type
_entity.pdbx_description
1 polymer ?
#
loop_
_entity_poly.entity_id
_entity_poly.type
_entity_poly.pdbx_seq_one_letter_code
_entity_poly.pdbx_strand_id
1 'polypeptide(L)'
;MLTLTPAERLWLQAYQSHLKTEFPGCVEEISIFGSKARGDARPDSDLDVLVVIREGDWHFKEALTRPGYDLAIGTDVVPSLHVYTSAEWAQLRAHASVFREVVERDRVPVS
;
A
#
# COMPACT_ATOMS: atom_id res chain seq x y z
N MET A 1 -5.39 -15.93 1.23
CA MET A 1 -6.62 -15.29 1.70
C MET A 1 -6.29 -14.05 2.51
N LEU A 2 -6.86 -12.92 2.17
CA LEU A 2 -6.60 -11.65 2.87
C LEU A 2 -7.04 -11.72 4.33
N THR A 3 -6.12 -11.45 5.26
CA THR A 3 -6.39 -11.53 6.70
C THR A 3 -5.93 -10.24 7.37
N LEU A 4 -6.87 -9.35 7.66
CA LEU A 4 -6.61 -8.09 8.35
C LEU A 4 -7.23 -8.11 9.74
N THR A 5 -6.51 -7.54 10.72
CA THR A 5 -7.08 -7.30 12.04
C THR A 5 -8.12 -6.18 11.97
N PRO A 6 -9.01 -6.05 12.97
CA PRO A 6 -9.93 -4.91 13.01
C PRO A 6 -9.22 -3.55 12.98
N ALA A 7 -8.10 -3.42 13.67
CA ALA A 7 -7.30 -2.19 13.65
C ALA A 7 -6.76 -1.89 12.25
N GLU A 8 -6.27 -2.92 11.55
CA GLU A 8 -5.78 -2.75 10.17
C GLU A 8 -6.90 -2.36 9.21
N ARG A 9 -8.10 -2.91 9.38
CA ARG A 9 -9.26 -2.52 8.55
C ARG A 9 -9.65 -1.06 8.76
N LEU A 10 -9.66 -0.61 10.01
CA LEU A 10 -9.96 0.78 10.34
C LEU A 10 -8.89 1.72 9.78
N TRP A 11 -7.63 1.36 9.95
CA TRP A 11 -6.53 2.13 9.38
C TRP A 11 -6.66 2.27 7.85
N LEU A 12 -6.91 1.15 7.18
CA LEU A 12 -7.04 1.13 5.73
C LEU A 12 -8.17 2.01 5.23
N GLN A 13 -9.34 1.94 5.88
CA GLN A 13 -10.48 2.80 5.55
C GLN A 13 -10.16 4.28 5.74
N ALA A 14 -9.51 4.62 6.85
CA ALA A 14 -9.12 6.01 7.14
C ALA A 14 -8.12 6.53 6.12
N TYR A 15 -7.12 5.71 5.77
CA TYR A 15 -6.11 6.09 4.78
C TYR A 15 -6.71 6.26 3.40
N GLN A 16 -7.56 5.33 2.97
CA GLN A 16 -8.25 5.43 1.67
C GLN A 16 -9.12 6.70 1.60
N SER A 17 -9.86 7.01 2.66
CA SER A 17 -10.66 8.24 2.72
C SER A 17 -9.79 9.49 2.62
N HIS A 18 -8.66 9.50 3.33
CA HIS A 18 -7.72 10.61 3.29
C HIS A 18 -7.18 10.83 1.87
N LEU A 19 -6.77 9.74 1.21
CA LEU A 19 -6.24 9.82 -0.14
C LEU A 19 -7.27 10.33 -1.14
N LYS A 20 -8.52 9.91 -1.01
CA LYS A 20 -9.61 10.40 -1.88
C LYS A 20 -9.88 11.88 -1.68
N THR A 21 -9.78 12.37 -0.45
CA THR A 21 -10.06 13.76 -0.10
C THR A 21 -8.92 14.69 -0.47
N GLU A 22 -7.68 14.31 -0.13
CA GLU A 22 -6.51 15.18 -0.27
C GLU A 22 -5.77 15.00 -1.60
N PHE A 23 -5.92 13.84 -2.23
CA PHE A 23 -5.22 13.51 -3.49
C PHE A 23 -6.21 12.96 -4.53
N PRO A 24 -7.31 13.70 -4.82
CA PRO A 24 -8.34 13.20 -5.73
C PRO A 24 -7.77 12.93 -7.12
N GLY A 25 -8.08 11.74 -7.67
CA GLY A 25 -7.64 11.35 -9.00
C GLY A 25 -6.17 10.97 -9.13
N CYS A 26 -5.40 11.00 -8.04
CA CYS A 26 -3.95 10.72 -8.10
C CYS A 26 -3.63 9.24 -7.94
N VAL A 27 -4.42 8.51 -7.18
CA VAL A 27 -4.16 7.09 -6.86
C VAL A 27 -4.90 6.21 -7.84
N GLU A 28 -4.16 5.34 -8.52
CA GLU A 28 -4.74 4.38 -9.47
C GLU A 28 -5.08 3.05 -8.81
N GLU A 29 -4.25 2.61 -7.85
CA GLU A 29 -4.47 1.33 -7.19
C GLU A 29 -3.92 1.35 -5.78
N ILE A 30 -4.64 0.70 -4.86
CA ILE A 30 -4.15 0.35 -3.54
C ILE A 30 -4.35 -1.16 -3.39
N SER A 31 -3.29 -1.87 -3.04
CA SER A 31 -3.32 -3.33 -2.87
C SER A 31 -2.59 -3.73 -1.60
N ILE A 32 -3.04 -4.81 -0.98
CA ILE A 32 -2.33 -5.47 0.10
C ILE A 32 -1.56 -6.64 -0.51
N PHE A 33 -0.31 -6.82 -0.09
CA PHE A 33 0.49 -7.97 -0.52
C PHE A 33 1.23 -8.56 0.69
N GLY A 34 2.08 -9.54 0.46
CA GLY A 34 2.83 -10.17 1.52
C GLY A 34 2.00 -11.11 2.39
N SER A 35 2.42 -11.31 3.63
CA SER A 35 1.83 -12.32 4.52
C SER A 35 0.37 -12.09 4.83
N LYS A 36 -0.06 -10.82 4.98
CA LYS A 36 -1.47 -10.50 5.23
C LYS A 36 -2.35 -10.89 4.05
N ALA A 37 -1.86 -10.70 2.83
CA ALA A 37 -2.59 -11.07 1.62
C ALA A 37 -2.67 -12.60 1.46
N ARG A 38 -1.59 -13.31 1.79
CA ARG A 38 -1.55 -14.78 1.71
C ARG A 38 -2.34 -15.45 2.83
N GLY A 39 -2.50 -14.79 3.97
CA GLY A 39 -3.18 -15.35 5.13
C GLY A 39 -2.25 -16.14 6.06
N ASP A 40 -0.93 -15.99 5.92
CA ASP A 40 0.05 -16.66 6.76
C ASP A 40 0.79 -15.70 7.69
N ALA A 41 0.20 -14.52 7.92
CA ALA A 41 0.79 -13.50 8.76
C ALA A 41 0.82 -13.91 10.23
N ARG A 42 1.88 -13.49 10.91
CA ARG A 42 1.98 -13.57 12.36
C ARG A 42 1.38 -12.30 12.97
N PRO A 43 1.05 -12.29 14.27
CA PRO A 43 0.47 -11.09 14.92
C PRO A 43 1.34 -9.84 14.79
N ASP A 44 2.67 -10.01 14.70
CA ASP A 44 3.63 -8.92 14.58
C ASP A 44 4.06 -8.63 13.13
N SER A 45 3.41 -9.25 12.14
CA SER A 45 3.74 -9.02 10.73
C SER A 45 3.31 -7.62 10.30
N ASP A 46 4.14 -6.99 9.47
CA ASP A 46 3.83 -5.70 8.86
C ASP A 46 2.67 -5.84 7.87
N LEU A 47 1.93 -4.75 7.71
CA LEU A 47 0.91 -4.63 6.69
C LEU A 47 1.54 -4.02 5.44
N ASP A 48 1.82 -4.86 4.45
CA ASP A 48 2.45 -4.43 3.20
C ASP A 48 1.41 -3.87 2.24
N VAL A 49 1.57 -2.60 1.87
CA VAL A 49 0.62 -1.88 1.03
C VAL A 49 1.33 -1.35 -0.21
N LEU A 50 0.81 -1.70 -1.38
CA LEU A 50 1.24 -1.14 -2.65
C LEU A 50 0.30 0.00 -3.02
N VAL A 51 0.86 1.16 -3.33
CA VAL A 51 0.11 2.31 -3.84
C VAL A 51 0.69 2.67 -5.20
N VAL A 52 -0.13 2.58 -6.25
CA VAL A 52 0.26 3.01 -7.59
C VAL A 52 -0.42 4.34 -7.86
N ILE A 53 0.39 5.34 -8.18
CA ILE A 53 -0.07 6.70 -8.47
C ILE A 53 0.18 7.05 -9.93
N ARG A 54 -0.57 8.03 -10.45
CA ARG A 54 -0.42 8.46 -11.86
C ARG A 54 0.98 8.99 -12.13
N GLU A 55 1.41 9.95 -11.31
CA GLU A 55 2.71 10.59 -11.43
C GLU A 55 3.06 11.26 -10.10
N GLY A 56 4.32 11.63 -9.93
CA GLY A 56 4.77 12.33 -8.73
C GLY A 56 6.24 12.06 -8.48
N ASP A 57 6.91 13.06 -7.89
CA ASP A 57 8.30 12.93 -7.46
C ASP A 57 8.34 12.40 -6.01
N TRP A 58 9.55 12.36 -5.44
CA TRP A 58 9.71 11.85 -4.08
C TRP A 58 9.04 12.75 -3.03
N HIS A 59 8.95 14.06 -3.27
CA HIS A 59 8.23 14.98 -2.38
C HIS A 59 6.74 14.65 -2.35
N PHE A 60 6.16 14.39 -3.51
CA PHE A 60 4.75 14.02 -3.62
C PHE A 60 4.49 12.68 -2.93
N LYS A 61 5.37 11.70 -3.16
CA LYS A 61 5.25 10.39 -2.52
C LYS A 61 5.33 10.49 -1.00
N GLU A 62 6.24 11.33 -0.49
CA GLU A 62 6.36 11.57 0.95
C GLU A 62 5.09 12.20 1.51
N ALA A 63 4.57 13.23 0.84
CA ALA A 63 3.33 13.88 1.25
C ALA A 63 2.14 12.91 1.26
N LEU A 64 2.14 11.94 0.36
CA LEU A 64 1.09 10.94 0.25
C LEU A 64 1.22 9.83 1.30
N THR A 65 2.44 9.42 1.65
CA THR A 65 2.67 8.33 2.60
C THR A 65 2.62 8.78 4.05
N ARG A 66 3.02 10.01 4.34
CA ARG A 66 3.06 10.54 5.71
C ARG A 66 1.73 10.37 6.46
N PRO A 67 0.58 10.72 5.89
CA PRO A 67 -0.71 10.50 6.58
C PRO A 67 -0.96 9.05 6.94
N GLY A 68 -0.53 8.12 6.11
CA GLY A 68 -0.68 6.70 6.39
C GLY A 68 0.09 6.26 7.62
N TYR A 69 1.32 6.75 7.77
CA TYR A 69 2.13 6.46 8.96
C TYR A 69 1.58 7.20 10.18
N ASP A 70 1.15 8.45 10.03
CA ASP A 70 0.58 9.23 11.13
C ASP A 70 -0.69 8.57 11.69
N LEU A 71 -1.55 8.05 10.82
CA LEU A 71 -2.78 7.36 11.23
C LEU A 71 -2.49 6.07 12.02
N ALA A 72 -1.31 5.50 11.84
CA ALA A 72 -0.92 4.29 12.55
C ALA A 72 -0.37 4.55 13.96
N ILE A 73 0.02 5.79 14.25
CA ILE A 73 0.58 6.16 15.56
C ILE A 73 -0.46 5.89 16.65
N GLY A 74 -0.04 5.18 17.70
CA GLY A 74 -0.92 4.83 18.81
C GLY A 74 -1.82 3.62 18.54
N THR A 75 -1.67 2.97 17.39
CA THR A 75 -2.39 1.74 17.04
C THR A 75 -1.42 0.56 17.01
N ASP A 76 -1.96 -0.64 16.84
CA ASP A 76 -1.16 -1.85 16.63
C ASP A 76 -0.81 -2.08 15.17
N VAL A 77 -1.16 -1.14 14.27
CA VAL A 77 -0.91 -1.26 12.84
C VAL A 77 0.51 -0.82 12.53
N VAL A 78 1.24 -1.65 11.79
CA VAL A 78 2.59 -1.33 11.30
C VAL A 78 2.54 -1.37 9.77
N PRO A 79 2.16 -0.25 9.13
CA PRO A 79 2.07 -0.21 7.67
C PRO A 79 3.46 -0.10 7.05
N SER A 80 3.64 -0.79 5.94
CA SER A 80 4.82 -0.66 5.08
C SER A 80 4.32 -0.22 3.71
N LEU A 81 4.44 1.08 3.43
CA LEU A 81 3.88 1.70 2.23
C LEU A 81 4.92 1.71 1.10
N HIS A 82 4.55 1.11 -0.02
CA HIS A 82 5.39 1.03 -1.22
C HIS A 82 4.69 1.81 -2.34
N VAL A 83 5.20 2.99 -2.67
CA VAL A 83 4.56 3.89 -3.63
C VAL A 83 5.37 3.92 -4.92
N TYR A 84 4.69 3.63 -6.03
CA TYR A 84 5.26 3.70 -7.38
C TYR A 84 4.33 4.51 -8.28
N THR A 85 4.93 5.27 -9.21
CA THR A 85 4.14 5.81 -10.31
C THR A 85 3.81 4.67 -11.28
N SER A 86 2.79 4.88 -12.12
CA SER A 86 2.46 3.92 -13.17
C SER A 86 3.66 3.62 -14.05
N ALA A 87 4.45 4.66 -14.40
CA ALA A 87 5.65 4.49 -15.22
C ALA A 87 6.72 3.66 -14.51
N GLU A 88 6.97 3.94 -13.23
CA GLU A 88 7.93 3.16 -12.43
C GLU A 88 7.51 1.71 -12.30
N TRP A 89 6.22 1.47 -12.06
CA TRP A 89 5.68 0.12 -11.93
C TRP A 89 5.85 -0.67 -13.23
N ALA A 90 5.60 0.00 -14.37
CA ALA A 90 5.82 -0.59 -15.69
C ALA A 90 7.30 -0.92 -15.93
N GLN A 91 8.21 -0.04 -15.50
CA GLN A 91 9.65 -0.27 -15.63
C GLN A 91 10.11 -1.48 -14.83
N LEU A 92 9.58 -1.70 -13.64
CA LEU A 92 9.89 -2.89 -12.86
C LEU A 92 9.56 -4.16 -13.62
N ARG A 93 8.44 -4.16 -14.35
CA ARG A 93 8.06 -5.28 -15.21
C ARG A 93 9.05 -5.48 -16.34
N ALA A 94 9.43 -4.38 -17.01
CA ALA A 94 10.36 -4.43 -18.14
C ALA A 94 11.75 -4.94 -17.73
N HIS A 95 12.16 -4.72 -16.49
CA HIS A 95 13.43 -5.14 -15.95
C HIS A 95 13.37 -6.46 -15.19
N ALA A 96 12.30 -7.23 -15.33
CA ALA A 96 12.09 -8.53 -14.69
C ALA A 96 12.34 -8.48 -13.18
N SER A 97 11.77 -7.49 -12.50
CA SER A 97 11.92 -7.29 -11.06
C SER A 97 11.33 -8.47 -10.27
N VAL A 98 12.14 -9.06 -9.41
CA VAL A 98 11.69 -10.11 -8.49
C VAL A 98 10.65 -9.55 -7.51
N PHE A 99 10.86 -8.33 -7.03
CA PHE A 99 9.89 -7.67 -6.14
C PHE A 99 8.52 -7.57 -6.80
N ARG A 100 8.46 -7.10 -8.05
CA ARG A 100 7.20 -6.97 -8.76
C ARG A 100 6.52 -8.32 -8.97
N GLU A 101 7.29 -9.36 -9.32
CA GLU A 101 6.74 -10.71 -9.49
C GLU A 101 6.08 -11.21 -8.20
N VAL A 102 6.74 -11.02 -7.06
CA VAL A 102 6.21 -11.44 -5.75
C VAL A 102 4.94 -10.67 -5.42
N VAL A 103 4.94 -9.35 -5.61
CA VAL A 103 3.78 -8.50 -5.35
C VAL A 103 2.61 -8.91 -6.25
N GLU A 104 2.84 -9.09 -7.55
CA GLU A 104 1.78 -9.47 -8.49
C GLU A 104 1.15 -10.82 -8.16
N ARG A 105 1.96 -11.76 -7.65
CA ARG A 105 1.46 -13.07 -7.22
C ARG A 105 0.55 -12.96 -6.00
N ASP A 106 0.92 -12.11 -5.03
CA ASP A 106 0.27 -12.08 -3.71
C ASP A 106 -0.80 -11.00 -3.58
N ARG A 107 -0.76 -9.95 -4.38
CA ARG A 107 -1.57 -8.74 -4.14
C ARG A 107 -3.07 -8.99 -4.20
N VAL A 108 -3.77 -8.30 -3.29
CA VAL A 108 -5.23 -8.23 -3.27
C VAL A 108 -5.59 -6.75 -3.38
N PRO A 109 -6.18 -6.31 -4.51
CA PRO A 109 -6.62 -4.92 -4.65
C PRO A 109 -7.70 -4.60 -3.63
N VAL A 110 -7.62 -3.40 -3.03
CA VAL A 110 -8.61 -2.93 -2.06
C VAL A 110 -9.26 -1.62 -2.49
N SER A 111 -8.80 -1.07 -3.58
CA SER A 111 -9.45 0.08 -4.22
C SER A 111 -9.13 0.10 -5.71
#